data_eff39ded44f9456b32a587a98c9e564f
#
_entry.id   eff39ded44f9456b32a587a98c9e564f
#
_cell.length_a   1.000
_cell.length_b   1.000
_cell.length_c   1.000
_cell.angle_alpha   90.00
_cell.angle_beta   90.00
_cell.angle_gamma   90.00
#
_symmetry.space_group_name_H-M   'P 1'
#
loop_
_entity.id
_entity.type
_entity.pdbx_description
1 polymer ?
#
loop_
_entity_poly.entity_id
_entity_poly.type
_entity_poly.pdbx_seq_one_letter_code
_entity_poly.pdbx_strand_id
1 'polypeptide(L)' 'MFEVLEIKNYDTHHRYGTDWHTDFIIKTDEEHDTDSLFNRLKELGYDPYGVVSSEKTTDGYIYKTVMY' A
#
# COMPACT_ATOMS: atom_id res chain seq x y z
N MET A 1 -11.32 5.51 12.18
CA MET A 1 -10.35 4.42 11.88
C MET A 1 -10.74 3.78 10.56
N PHE A 2 -9.82 3.62 9.66
CA PHE A 2 -10.12 3.01 8.38
C PHE A 2 -9.85 1.51 8.42
N GLU A 3 -10.46 0.82 7.51
CA GLU A 3 -10.26 -0.61 7.38
C GLU A 3 -9.54 -0.92 6.07
N VAL A 4 -8.55 -1.78 6.16
CA VAL A 4 -7.90 -2.32 4.97
C VAL A 4 -8.72 -3.52 4.52
N LEU A 5 -9.33 -3.41 3.34
CA LEU A 5 -10.21 -4.45 2.81
C LEU A 5 -9.44 -5.54 2.10
N GLU A 6 -8.33 -5.18 1.45
CA GLU A 6 -7.52 -6.13 0.69
C GLU A 6 -6.10 -5.63 0.55
N ILE A 7 -5.15 -6.53 0.66
CA ILE A 7 -3.75 -6.28 0.33
C ILE A 7 -3.35 -7.36 -0.67
N LYS A 8 -2.94 -6.94 -1.86
CA LYS A 8 -2.58 -7.87 -2.93
C LYS A 8 -1.27 -7.49 -3.56
N ASN A 9 -0.36 -8.45 -3.67
CA ASN A 9 0.86 -8.30 -4.43
C ASN A 9 0.49 -8.36 -5.92
N TYR A 10 0.81 -7.32 -6.69
CA TYR A 10 0.50 -7.31 -8.11
C TYR A 10 1.73 -7.27 -9.00
N ASP A 11 2.89 -6.93 -8.45
CA ASP A 11 4.13 -6.96 -9.19
C ASP A 11 5.29 -7.17 -8.23
N THR A 12 6.32 -7.87 -8.66
CA THR A 12 7.44 -8.26 -7.80
C THR A 12 8.77 -7.96 -8.47
N HIS A 13 9.81 -7.98 -7.66
CA HIS A 13 11.19 -7.93 -8.13
C HIS A 13 11.60 -6.61 -8.79
N HIS A 14 11.04 -5.50 -8.33
CA HIS A 14 11.58 -4.20 -8.66
C HIS A 14 12.86 -3.97 -7.87
N ARG A 15 13.85 -3.40 -8.52
CA ARG A 15 15.10 -3.09 -7.87
C ARG A 15 15.34 -1.59 -7.87
N TYR A 16 15.50 -1.05 -6.66
CA TYR A 16 15.88 0.33 -6.47
C TYR A 16 17.24 0.34 -5.76
N GLY A 17 18.29 0.77 -6.45
CA GLY A 17 19.63 0.70 -5.89
C GLY A 17 20.05 -0.74 -5.65
N THR A 18 20.33 -1.11 -4.41
CA THR A 18 20.74 -2.46 -4.02
C THR A 18 19.64 -3.30 -3.42
N ASP A 19 18.45 -2.71 -3.20
CA ASP A 19 17.34 -3.39 -2.54
C ASP A 19 16.27 -3.84 -3.53
N TRP A 20 15.59 -4.93 -3.20
CA TRP A 20 14.47 -5.44 -3.96
C TRP A 20 13.17 -5.03 -3.31
N HIS A 21 12.20 -4.62 -4.11
CA HIS A 21 10.90 -4.15 -3.65
C HIS A 21 9.78 -4.88 -4.36
N THR A 22 8.63 -4.87 -3.74
CA THR A 22 7.43 -5.49 -4.27
C THR A 22 6.31 -4.47 -4.29
N ASP A 23 5.59 -4.39 -5.40
CA ASP A 23 4.44 -3.50 -5.53
C ASP A 23 3.18 -4.21 -5.04
N PHE A 24 2.41 -3.49 -4.23
CA PHE A 24 1.16 -3.99 -3.68
C PHE A 24 0.02 -3.06 -4.01
N ILE A 25 -1.16 -3.64 -4.17
CA ILE A 25 -2.41 -2.91 -4.24
C ILE A 25 -3.09 -3.03 -2.89
N ILE A 26 -3.41 -1.89 -2.29
CA ILE A 26 -4.09 -1.82 -1.00
C ILE A 26 -5.46 -1.20 -1.22
N LYS A 27 -6.51 -1.89 -0.84
CA LYS A 27 -7.87 -1.37 -0.90
C LYS A 27 -8.33 -0.97 0.48
N THR A 28 -8.93 0.22 0.59
CA THR A 28 -9.48 0.73 1.84
C THR A 28 -10.89 1.21 1.62
N ASP A 29 -11.65 1.35 2.71
CA ASP A 29 -13.01 1.89 2.67
C ASP A 29 -13.04 3.42 2.72
N GLU A 30 -11.99 4.06 3.24
CA GLU A 30 -11.90 5.50 3.41
C GLU A 30 -10.56 6.03 2.91
N GLU A 31 -10.54 7.32 2.60
CA GLU A 31 -9.31 7.99 2.19
C GLU A 31 -8.37 8.16 3.38
N HIS A 32 -7.08 7.94 3.14
CA HIS A 32 -6.04 8.11 4.14
C HIS A 32 -4.83 8.81 3.56
N ASP A 33 -4.14 9.54 4.42
CA ASP A 33 -2.83 10.08 4.06
C ASP A 33 -1.78 8.96 4.14
N THR A 34 -0.59 9.27 3.64
CA THR A 34 0.51 8.30 3.60
C THR A 34 0.89 7.80 4.98
N ASP A 35 0.92 8.68 5.97
CA ASP A 35 1.33 8.31 7.34
C ASP A 35 0.34 7.33 7.97
N SER A 36 -0.96 7.61 7.84
CA SER A 36 -2.00 6.72 8.36
C SER A 36 -1.97 5.36 7.70
N LEU A 37 -1.83 5.35 6.37
CA LEU A 37 -1.74 4.10 5.61
C LEU A 37 -0.50 3.29 6.03
N PHE A 38 0.65 3.92 6.15
CA PHE A 38 1.88 3.26 6.54
C PHE A 38 1.80 2.69 7.97
N ASN A 39 1.24 3.45 8.90
CA ASN A 39 1.07 2.99 10.28
C ASN A 39 0.19 1.73 10.32
N ARG A 40 -0.89 1.73 9.56
CA ARG A 40 -1.78 0.56 9.51
C ARG A 40 -1.09 -0.65 8.89
N LEU A 41 -0.34 -0.46 7.81
CA LEU A 41 0.40 -1.55 7.19
C LEU A 41 1.46 -2.12 8.11
N LYS A 42 2.15 -1.28 8.87
CA LYS A 42 3.13 -1.74 9.86
C LYS A 42 2.47 -2.56 10.96
N GLU A 43 1.30 -2.17 11.42
CA GLU A 43 0.53 -2.95 12.39
C GLU A 43 0.18 -4.34 11.86
N LEU A 44 -0.02 -4.47 10.57
CA LEU A 44 -0.32 -5.73 9.91
C LEU A 44 0.92 -6.57 9.59
N GLY A 45 2.11 -6.05 9.88
CA GLY A 45 3.35 -6.78 9.66
C GLY A 45 4.07 -6.48 8.34
N TYR A 46 3.65 -5.44 7.64
CA TYR A 46 4.29 -5.03 6.38
C TYR A 46 5.30 -3.92 6.62
N ASP A 47 6.16 -3.72 5.67
CA ASP A 47 7.20 -2.69 5.73
C ASP A 47 7.09 -1.77 4.50
N PRO A 48 6.09 -0.86 4.49
CA PRO A 48 5.89 0.04 3.36
C PRO A 48 6.94 1.13 3.32
N TYR A 49 7.30 1.54 2.10
CA TYR A 49 8.24 2.62 2.00
C TYR A 49 7.95 3.64 0.89
N GLY A 50 6.90 3.44 0.14
CA GLY A 50 6.48 4.45 -0.79
C GLY A 50 5.05 4.24 -1.28
N VAL A 51 4.33 5.34 -1.53
CA VAL A 51 3.05 5.31 -2.22
C VAL A 51 3.28 5.76 -3.65
N VAL A 52 2.98 4.88 -4.60
CA VAL A 52 3.19 5.16 -6.01
C VAL A 52 2.00 5.90 -6.59
N SER A 53 0.79 5.53 -6.21
CA SER A 53 -0.42 6.19 -6.68
C SER A 53 -1.60 5.93 -5.75
N SER A 54 -2.63 6.76 -5.90
CA SER A 54 -3.90 6.55 -5.22
C SER A 54 -5.03 6.79 -6.20
N GLU A 55 -6.15 6.09 -6.02
CA GLU A 55 -7.31 6.20 -6.89
C GLU A 55 -8.58 6.02 -6.07
N LYS A 56 -9.56 6.85 -6.35
CA LYS A 56 -10.89 6.71 -5.75
C LYS A 56 -11.72 5.76 -6.60
N THR A 57 -12.38 4.81 -5.94
CA THR A 57 -13.29 3.86 -6.59
C THR A 57 -14.70 4.04 -6.06
N THR A 58 -15.66 3.30 -6.64
CA THR A 58 -17.04 3.33 -6.17
C THR A 58 -17.20 2.76 -4.76
N ASP A 59 -16.32 1.85 -4.37
CA ASP A 59 -16.40 1.14 -3.09
C ASP A 59 -15.40 1.66 -2.05
N GLY A 60 -14.56 2.60 -2.41
CA GLY A 60 -13.56 3.13 -1.51
C GLY A 60 -12.34 3.67 -2.26
N TYR A 61 -11.16 3.29 -1.83
CA TYR A 61 -9.91 3.80 -2.38
C TYR A 61 -8.92 2.67 -2.64
N ILE A 62 -8.12 2.85 -3.66
CA ILE A 62 -7.03 1.93 -4.00
C ILE A 62 -5.72 2.70 -3.92
N TYR A 63 -4.75 2.14 -3.21
CA TYR A 63 -3.40 2.67 -3.12
C TYR A 63 -2.43 1.65 -3.68
N LYS A 64 -1.50 2.12 -4.50
CA LYS A 64 -0.38 1.29 -4.95
C LYS A 64 0.84 1.69 -4.15
N THR A 65 1.38 0.75 -3.42
CA THR A 65 2.50 0.99 -2.52
C THR A 65 3.67 0.09 -2.86
N VAL A 66 4.85 0.55 -2.48
CA VAL A 66 6.09 -0.24 -2.61
C VAL A 66 6.46 -0.70 -1.21
N MET A 67 6.71 -2.00 -1.07
CA MET A 67 7.08 -2.61 0.22
C MET A 67 8.24 -3.59 0.02
N TYR A 68 8.97 -3.81 1.09
CA TYR A 68 10.00 -4.86 1.11
C TYR A 68 9.39 -6.25 1.17
#